data_4a427fe3a3f57f142dc38e4c92578af6
#
_entry.id   4a427fe3a3f57f142dc38e4c92578af6
#
_cell.length_a   1.000
_cell.length_b   1.000
_cell.length_c   1.000
_cell.angle_alpha   90.00
_cell.angle_beta   90.00
_cell.angle_gamma   90.00
#
_symmetry.space_group_name_H-M   'P 1'
#
loop_
_entity.id
_entity.type
_entity.pdbx_description
1 polymer ?
#
loop_
_entity_poly.entity_id
_entity_poly.type
_entity_poly.pdbx_seq_one_letter_code
_entity_poly.pdbx_strand_id
1 'polypeptide(L)'
;KDIRKVCDEYGMYLFVDGARLGYGLGSEKNDVSLEDLAALTDVFYFGGTKCGALFGEAVVLTADSLKKRFKAYMKQNGAVLAKGWLLGLQFHCLLGHDLYFTATRRADELAMKLRKAFEAQGIPFWVESFTNQQFVILTDAQKETLEKRYIFEPMGKSADGGNIARFCTSWATTEEEVQTLIDDL
;
A
#
# COMPACT_ATOMS: atom_id res chain seq x y z
N LYS A 1 -12.90 0.11 -13.81
CA LYS A 1 -14.16 0.31 -14.59
C LYS A 1 -14.91 -1.01 -14.74
N ASP A 2 -14.26 -2.12 -15.11
CA ASP A 2 -14.96 -3.41 -15.35
C ASP A 2 -15.52 -4.01 -14.05
N ILE A 3 -14.79 -3.93 -12.93
CA ILE A 3 -15.31 -4.33 -11.61
C ILE A 3 -16.57 -3.52 -11.26
N ARG A 4 -16.60 -2.20 -11.53
CA ARG A 4 -17.79 -1.36 -11.29
C ARG A 4 -18.99 -1.84 -12.08
N LYS A 5 -18.81 -2.19 -13.38
CA LYS A 5 -19.89 -2.74 -14.21
C LYS A 5 -20.49 -4.02 -13.62
N VAL A 6 -19.61 -4.93 -13.17
CA VAL A 6 -20.07 -6.18 -12.54
C VAL A 6 -20.82 -5.87 -11.23
N CYS A 7 -20.31 -4.97 -10.40
CA CYS A 7 -21.01 -4.56 -9.18
C CYS A 7 -22.38 -3.96 -9.47
N ASP A 8 -22.51 -3.13 -10.52
CA ASP A 8 -23.78 -2.54 -10.93
C ASP A 8 -24.77 -3.60 -11.43
N GLU A 9 -24.30 -4.55 -12.23
CA GLU A 9 -25.11 -5.64 -12.77
C GLU A 9 -25.72 -6.50 -11.64
N TYR A 10 -24.95 -6.74 -10.57
CA TYR A 10 -25.41 -7.57 -9.44
C TYR A 10 -25.93 -6.74 -8.25
N GLY A 11 -26.09 -5.43 -8.38
CA GLY A 11 -26.57 -4.56 -7.30
C GLY A 11 -25.67 -4.53 -6.06
N MET A 12 -24.36 -4.70 -6.24
CA MET A 12 -23.36 -4.73 -5.18
C MET A 12 -22.69 -3.38 -4.98
N TYR A 13 -22.36 -3.05 -3.73
CA TYR A 13 -21.46 -1.95 -3.44
C TYR A 13 -20.01 -2.34 -3.72
N LEU A 14 -19.24 -1.40 -4.24
CA LEU A 14 -17.79 -1.55 -4.44
C LEU A 14 -17.04 -0.81 -3.34
N PHE A 15 -16.39 -1.59 -2.48
CA PHE A 15 -15.50 -1.09 -1.44
C PHE A 15 -14.03 -1.32 -1.83
N VAL A 16 -13.22 -0.28 -1.75
CA VAL A 16 -11.77 -0.37 -1.97
C VAL A 16 -11.04 -0.29 -0.64
N ASP A 17 -10.38 -1.39 -0.29
CA ASP A 17 -9.40 -1.42 0.81
C ASP A 17 -8.19 -0.59 0.41
N GLY A 18 -8.08 0.59 1.00
CA GLY A 18 -7.03 1.57 0.70
C GLY A 18 -5.87 1.57 1.69
N ALA A 19 -5.58 0.44 2.39
CA ALA A 19 -4.50 0.36 3.37
C ALA A 19 -3.13 0.81 2.82
N ARG A 20 -2.94 0.71 1.52
CA ARG A 20 -1.76 1.18 0.76
C ARG A 20 -2.15 2.05 -0.45
N LEU A 21 -3.24 2.78 -0.36
CA LEU A 21 -3.77 3.56 -1.47
C LEU A 21 -2.75 4.54 -2.06
N GLY A 22 -1.97 5.20 -1.21
CA GLY A 22 -0.96 6.15 -1.66
C GLY A 22 0.10 5.53 -2.58
N TYR A 23 0.54 4.31 -2.28
CA TYR A 23 1.48 3.57 -3.13
C TYR A 23 0.84 3.12 -4.45
N GLY A 24 -0.42 2.70 -4.41
CA GLY A 24 -1.15 2.38 -5.63
C GLY A 24 -1.30 3.59 -6.56
N LEU A 25 -1.68 4.73 -6.00
CA LEU A 25 -1.84 5.98 -6.74
C LEU A 25 -0.49 6.59 -7.17
N GLY A 26 0.59 6.36 -6.42
CA GLY A 26 1.95 6.81 -6.73
C GLY A 26 2.66 5.99 -7.79
N SER A 27 2.19 4.77 -8.06
CA SER A 27 2.80 3.84 -9.00
C SER A 27 2.89 4.39 -10.42
N GLU A 28 4.01 4.17 -11.10
CA GLU A 28 4.20 4.54 -12.52
C GLU A 28 3.22 3.85 -13.49
N LYS A 29 2.58 2.76 -13.05
CA LYS A 29 1.56 2.04 -13.83
C LYS A 29 0.14 2.43 -13.47
N ASN A 30 -0.05 3.37 -12.54
CA ASN A 30 -1.38 3.82 -12.18
C ASN A 30 -2.00 4.70 -13.27
N ASP A 31 -3.23 4.37 -13.63
CA ASP A 31 -4.07 5.11 -14.60
C ASP A 31 -5.37 5.65 -13.96
N VAL A 32 -5.44 5.65 -12.62
CA VAL A 32 -6.64 6.03 -11.85
C VAL A 32 -6.35 7.28 -11.04
N SER A 33 -7.15 8.32 -11.21
CA SER A 33 -7.14 9.53 -10.36
C SER A 33 -8.00 9.34 -9.10
N LEU A 34 -7.91 10.27 -8.14
CA LEU A 34 -8.81 10.28 -6.98
C LEU A 34 -10.27 10.53 -7.40
N GLU A 35 -10.47 11.33 -8.41
CA GLU A 35 -11.80 11.62 -9.00
C GLU A 35 -12.37 10.34 -9.64
N ASP A 36 -11.57 9.59 -10.38
CA ASP A 36 -11.96 8.30 -10.93
C ASP A 36 -12.31 7.31 -9.82
N LEU A 37 -11.49 7.23 -8.77
CA LEU A 37 -11.74 6.36 -7.64
C LEU A 37 -13.06 6.70 -6.95
N ALA A 38 -13.30 7.99 -6.70
CA ALA A 38 -14.54 8.46 -6.10
C ALA A 38 -15.77 8.21 -6.98
N ALA A 39 -15.62 8.29 -8.32
CA ALA A 39 -16.70 8.03 -9.26
C ALA A 39 -17.00 6.54 -9.45
N LEU A 40 -16.01 5.67 -9.25
CA LEU A 40 -16.12 4.23 -9.49
C LEU A 40 -16.45 3.42 -8.24
N THR A 41 -16.27 3.98 -7.04
CA THR A 41 -16.46 3.25 -5.77
C THR A 41 -17.58 3.82 -4.93
N ASP A 42 -18.19 3.00 -4.11
CA ASP A 42 -19.19 3.42 -3.11
C ASP A 42 -18.55 3.82 -1.79
N VAL A 43 -17.43 3.15 -1.47
CA VAL A 43 -16.59 3.41 -0.30
C VAL A 43 -15.14 3.12 -0.63
N PHE A 44 -14.24 3.95 -0.16
CA PHE A 44 -12.82 3.65 -0.08
C PHE A 44 -12.21 4.31 1.16
N TYR A 45 -10.98 3.98 1.49
CA TYR A 45 -10.29 4.71 2.55
C TYR A 45 -8.82 5.02 2.19
N PHE A 46 -8.34 6.12 2.72
CA PHE A 46 -6.92 6.43 2.75
C PHE A 46 -6.29 5.70 3.92
N GLY A 47 -5.44 4.73 3.64
CA GLY A 47 -4.65 4.06 4.66
C GLY A 47 -3.65 5.03 5.29
N GLY A 48 -3.73 5.21 6.61
CA GLY A 48 -2.85 6.14 7.32
C GLY A 48 -1.58 5.49 7.82
N THR A 49 -1.71 4.41 8.56
CA THR A 49 -0.62 3.76 9.31
C THR A 49 0.60 3.38 8.45
N LYS A 50 0.40 2.93 7.22
CA LYS A 50 1.48 2.55 6.30
C LYS A 50 1.97 3.71 5.42
N CYS A 51 1.27 4.84 5.43
CA CYS A 51 1.48 5.97 4.53
C CYS A 51 1.86 7.28 5.26
N GLY A 52 2.35 7.19 6.49
CA GLY A 52 2.90 8.33 7.22
C GLY A 52 2.07 8.82 8.42
N ALA A 53 0.87 8.31 8.65
CA ALA A 53 0.13 8.58 9.89
C ALA A 53 0.63 7.68 11.04
N LEU A 54 0.50 8.14 12.26
CA LEU A 54 0.80 7.35 13.45
C LEU A 54 -0.21 6.21 13.64
N PHE A 55 -1.48 6.46 13.32
CA PHE A 55 -2.58 5.51 13.41
C PHE A 55 -3.81 6.00 12.66
N GLY A 56 -4.72 5.07 12.34
CA GLY A 56 -6.04 5.37 11.79
C GLY A 56 -6.09 5.44 10.27
N GLU A 57 -7.33 5.56 9.80
CA GLU A 57 -7.70 5.54 8.39
C GLU A 57 -8.73 6.65 8.12
N ALA A 58 -8.71 7.25 6.94
CA ALA A 58 -9.70 8.24 6.52
C ALA A 58 -10.67 7.59 5.52
N VAL A 59 -11.88 7.26 5.98
CA VAL A 59 -12.91 6.62 5.16
C VAL A 59 -13.67 7.66 4.34
N VAL A 60 -13.80 7.41 3.04
CA VAL A 60 -14.57 8.21 2.11
C VAL A 60 -15.81 7.43 1.67
N LEU A 61 -16.99 8.01 1.91
CA LEU A 61 -18.28 7.49 1.49
C LEU A 61 -18.76 8.31 0.30
N THR A 62 -18.83 7.71 -0.86
CA THR A 62 -19.33 8.34 -2.09
C THR A 62 -20.83 8.08 -2.26
N ALA A 63 -21.30 6.86 -1.96
CA ALA A 63 -22.71 6.52 -2.05
C ALA A 63 -23.55 7.13 -0.92
N ASP A 64 -24.56 7.93 -1.27
CA ASP A 64 -25.44 8.61 -0.30
C ASP A 64 -26.23 7.64 0.59
N SER A 65 -26.59 6.46 0.07
CA SER A 65 -27.26 5.41 0.83
C SER A 65 -26.45 4.97 2.05
N LEU A 66 -25.12 4.98 1.97
CA LEU A 66 -24.22 4.56 3.03
C LEU A 66 -23.91 5.66 4.04
N LYS A 67 -24.10 6.94 3.67
CA LYS A 67 -23.84 8.08 4.57
C LYS A 67 -24.86 8.14 5.72
N LYS A 68 -26.10 7.70 5.46
CA LYS A 68 -27.18 7.75 6.44
C LYS A 68 -26.82 6.90 7.66
N ARG A 69 -26.82 7.53 8.86
CA ARG A 69 -26.51 6.91 10.15
C ARG A 69 -25.08 6.36 10.30
N PHE A 70 -24.16 6.58 9.36
CA PHE A 70 -22.79 6.08 9.43
C PHE A 70 -22.09 6.46 10.74
N LYS A 71 -22.23 7.72 11.18
CA LYS A 71 -21.67 8.17 12.47
C LYS A 71 -22.22 7.40 13.68
N ALA A 72 -23.48 6.98 13.64
CA ALA A 72 -24.07 6.18 14.71
C ALA A 72 -23.46 4.76 14.72
N TYR A 73 -23.27 4.16 13.54
CA TYR A 73 -22.58 2.88 13.44
C TYR A 73 -21.12 2.96 13.87
N MET A 74 -20.40 4.03 13.51
CA MET A 74 -19.04 4.25 14.02
C MET A 74 -19.01 4.28 15.53
N LYS A 75 -19.92 5.01 16.16
CA LYS A 75 -20.02 5.11 17.62
C LYS A 75 -20.35 3.78 18.27
N GLN A 76 -21.30 3.04 17.69
CA GLN A 76 -21.72 1.72 18.17
C GLN A 76 -20.56 0.70 18.14
N ASN A 77 -19.68 0.80 17.16
CA ASN A 77 -18.53 -0.08 16.97
C ASN A 77 -17.23 0.46 17.64
N GLY A 78 -17.32 1.48 18.48
CA GLY A 78 -16.17 2.04 19.20
C GLY A 78 -15.21 2.87 18.35
N ALA A 79 -15.59 3.22 17.11
CA ALA A 79 -14.73 3.95 16.18
C ALA A 79 -14.78 5.49 16.36
N VAL A 80 -15.50 6.00 17.35
CA VAL A 80 -15.56 7.43 17.68
C VAL A 80 -14.77 7.69 18.94
N LEU A 81 -13.59 8.27 18.81
CA LEU A 81 -12.72 8.62 19.92
C LEU A 81 -13.08 9.98 20.50
N ALA A 82 -12.95 10.14 21.84
CA ALA A 82 -13.16 11.42 22.52
C ALA A 82 -12.23 12.55 22.00
N LYS A 83 -11.02 12.18 21.61
CA LYS A 83 -10.00 13.05 21.00
C LYS A 83 -9.78 12.74 19.52
N GLY A 84 -10.83 12.36 18.79
CA GLY A 84 -10.79 11.96 17.38
C GLY A 84 -10.27 13.04 16.42
N TRP A 85 -10.26 14.31 16.84
CA TRP A 85 -9.64 15.39 16.09
C TRP A 85 -8.14 15.18 15.83
N LEU A 86 -7.43 14.41 16.69
CA LEU A 86 -6.03 14.02 16.47
C LEU A 86 -5.86 13.15 15.23
N LEU A 87 -6.82 12.25 14.95
CA LEU A 87 -6.85 11.50 13.71
C LEU A 87 -7.05 12.44 12.51
N GLY A 88 -8.04 13.34 12.61
CA GLY A 88 -8.31 14.31 11.54
C GLY A 88 -7.13 15.23 11.26
N LEU A 89 -6.40 15.65 12.29
CA LEU A 89 -5.21 16.50 12.15
C LEU A 89 -4.10 15.81 11.33
N GLN A 90 -3.86 14.52 11.57
CA GLN A 90 -2.89 13.75 10.79
C GLN A 90 -3.22 13.76 9.29
N PHE A 91 -4.48 13.44 8.95
CA PHE A 91 -4.92 13.45 7.56
C PHE A 91 -4.97 14.85 6.97
N HIS A 92 -5.32 15.86 7.78
CA HIS A 92 -5.22 17.26 7.34
C HIS A 92 -3.79 17.64 6.95
N CYS A 93 -2.79 17.25 7.74
CA CYS A 93 -1.39 17.49 7.42
C CYS A 93 -0.94 16.69 6.20
N LEU A 94 -1.26 15.40 6.16
CA LEU A 94 -0.80 14.50 5.09
C LEU A 94 -1.40 14.87 3.72
N LEU A 95 -2.71 15.13 3.66
CA LEU A 95 -3.42 15.41 2.41
C LEU A 95 -3.37 16.89 2.04
N GLY A 96 -3.41 17.80 3.04
CA GLY A 96 -3.44 19.25 2.81
C GLY A 96 -2.12 19.81 2.25
N HIS A 97 -1.01 19.10 2.40
CA HIS A 97 0.33 19.49 1.93
C HIS A 97 0.94 18.50 0.93
N ASP A 98 0.13 17.68 0.32
CA ASP A 98 0.55 16.63 -0.64
C ASP A 98 1.58 15.61 -0.09
N LEU A 99 1.80 15.61 1.22
CA LEU A 99 2.80 14.75 1.86
C LEU A 99 2.46 13.26 1.69
N TYR A 100 1.17 12.92 1.74
CA TYR A 100 0.68 11.54 1.56
C TYR A 100 1.17 10.95 0.23
N PHE A 101 0.97 11.67 -0.86
CA PHE A 101 1.31 11.20 -2.21
C PHE A 101 2.81 11.30 -2.49
N THR A 102 3.46 12.36 -2.02
CA THR A 102 4.90 12.56 -2.20
C THR A 102 5.71 11.49 -1.47
N ALA A 103 5.37 11.20 -0.21
CA ALA A 103 6.07 10.20 0.58
C ALA A 103 5.87 8.77 0.06
N THR A 104 4.65 8.43 -0.39
CA THR A 104 4.37 7.10 -0.93
C THR A 104 4.98 6.91 -2.31
N ARG A 105 4.96 7.92 -3.19
CA ARG A 105 5.64 7.89 -4.49
C ARG A 105 7.15 7.69 -4.33
N ARG A 106 7.78 8.41 -3.40
CA ARG A 106 9.20 8.21 -3.09
C ARG A 106 9.50 6.78 -2.67
N ALA A 107 8.64 6.19 -1.85
CA ALA A 107 8.81 4.79 -1.45
C ALA A 107 8.68 3.83 -2.65
N ASP A 108 7.77 4.08 -3.58
CA ASP A 108 7.65 3.30 -4.82
C ASP A 108 8.91 3.45 -5.68
N GLU A 109 9.47 4.65 -5.82
CA GLU A 109 10.72 4.90 -6.53
C GLU A 109 11.89 4.11 -5.91
N LEU A 110 11.98 4.05 -4.58
CA LEU A 110 12.96 3.25 -3.87
C LEU A 110 12.76 1.74 -4.09
N ALA A 111 11.51 1.29 -4.11
CA ALA A 111 11.18 -0.10 -4.44
C ALA A 111 11.58 -0.46 -5.88
N MET A 112 11.43 0.48 -6.83
CA MET A 112 11.87 0.28 -8.22
C MET A 112 13.40 0.25 -8.34
N LYS A 113 14.16 0.93 -7.47
CA LYS A 113 15.62 0.77 -7.39
C LYS A 113 16.00 -0.64 -6.93
N LEU A 114 15.33 -1.16 -5.86
CA LEU A 114 15.52 -2.54 -5.42
C LEU A 114 15.14 -3.55 -6.50
N ARG A 115 14.03 -3.33 -7.20
CA ARG A 115 13.61 -4.18 -8.32
C ARG A 115 14.71 -4.32 -9.35
N LYS A 116 15.29 -3.21 -9.80
CA LYS A 116 16.38 -3.22 -10.78
C LYS A 116 17.62 -3.97 -10.28
N ALA A 117 17.93 -3.87 -8.98
CA ALA A 117 19.05 -4.59 -8.38
C ALA A 117 18.79 -6.11 -8.36
N PHE A 118 17.60 -6.53 -7.97
CA PHE A 118 17.21 -7.96 -8.04
C PHE A 118 17.27 -8.49 -9.49
N GLU A 119 16.78 -7.73 -10.46
CA GLU A 119 16.89 -8.07 -11.89
C GLU A 119 18.34 -8.22 -12.35
N ALA A 120 19.22 -7.29 -11.94
CA ALA A 120 20.64 -7.33 -12.29
C ALA A 120 21.38 -8.55 -11.69
N GLN A 121 20.94 -9.04 -10.53
CA GLN A 121 21.45 -10.25 -9.90
C GLN A 121 20.77 -11.54 -10.41
N GLY A 122 19.88 -11.43 -11.37
CA GLY A 122 19.15 -12.58 -11.91
C GLY A 122 18.18 -13.23 -10.91
N ILE A 123 17.77 -12.50 -9.88
CA ILE A 123 16.79 -12.98 -8.88
C ILE A 123 15.40 -12.88 -9.49
N PRO A 124 14.67 -13.99 -9.66
CA PRO A 124 13.36 -13.99 -10.29
C PRO A 124 12.28 -13.40 -9.38
N PHE A 125 11.24 -12.85 -9.99
CA PHE A 125 10.06 -12.36 -9.28
C PHE A 125 8.94 -13.40 -9.28
N TRP A 126 8.27 -13.53 -8.14
CA TRP A 126 7.05 -14.35 -8.02
C TRP A 126 5.87 -13.68 -8.71
N VAL A 127 5.76 -12.36 -8.57
CA VAL A 127 4.73 -11.54 -9.22
C VAL A 127 5.32 -10.18 -9.56
N GLU A 128 4.90 -9.60 -10.67
CA GLU A 128 5.27 -8.23 -11.00
C GLU A 128 4.56 -7.24 -10.08
N SER A 129 5.33 -6.29 -9.56
CA SER A 129 4.81 -5.21 -8.74
C SER A 129 5.51 -3.90 -9.09
N PHE A 130 4.73 -2.84 -9.21
CA PHE A 130 5.21 -1.49 -9.50
C PHE A 130 4.91 -0.53 -8.33
N THR A 131 4.74 -1.10 -7.13
CA THR A 131 4.49 -0.38 -5.89
C THR A 131 5.61 -0.61 -4.89
N ASN A 132 5.45 -0.15 -3.68
CA ASN A 132 6.39 -0.29 -2.58
C ASN A 132 6.68 -1.73 -2.14
N GLN A 133 6.05 -2.74 -2.72
CA GLN A 133 6.24 -4.14 -2.38
C GLN A 133 6.87 -4.88 -3.55
N GLN A 134 7.99 -5.57 -3.30
CA GLN A 134 8.65 -6.42 -4.28
C GLN A 134 8.63 -7.87 -3.80
N PHE A 135 8.21 -8.78 -4.68
CA PHE A 135 8.03 -10.19 -4.37
C PHE A 135 9.02 -11.00 -5.18
N VAL A 136 10.08 -11.45 -4.55
CA VAL A 136 11.19 -12.17 -5.19
C VAL A 136 11.23 -13.64 -4.77
N ILE A 137 11.89 -14.47 -5.58
CA ILE A 137 12.12 -15.87 -5.27
C ILE A 137 13.62 -16.06 -4.96
N LEU A 138 13.95 -16.32 -3.71
CA LEU A 138 15.30 -16.50 -3.24
C LEU A 138 15.66 -17.99 -3.16
N THR A 139 16.90 -18.33 -3.46
CA THR A 139 17.49 -19.62 -3.07
C THR A 139 17.65 -19.70 -1.55
N ASP A 140 17.84 -20.92 -1.01
CA ASP A 140 18.07 -21.08 0.43
C ASP A 140 19.32 -20.32 0.90
N ALA A 141 20.40 -20.32 0.11
CA ALA A 141 21.63 -19.60 0.40
C ALA A 141 21.44 -18.07 0.43
N GLN A 142 20.74 -17.52 -0.55
CA GLN A 142 20.42 -16.08 -0.59
C GLN A 142 19.56 -15.68 0.60
N LYS A 143 18.52 -16.46 0.90
CA LYS A 143 17.65 -16.24 2.05
C LYS A 143 18.45 -16.22 3.34
N GLU A 144 19.26 -17.26 3.60
CA GLU A 144 20.10 -17.37 4.81
C GLU A 144 21.08 -16.19 4.95
N THR A 145 21.64 -15.72 3.84
CA THR A 145 22.57 -14.59 3.84
C THR A 145 21.85 -13.29 4.20
N LEU A 146 20.72 -13.02 3.57
CA LEU A 146 19.97 -11.77 3.77
C LEU A 146 19.30 -11.71 5.15
N GLU A 147 18.79 -12.82 5.66
CA GLU A 147 18.14 -12.89 7.00
C GLU A 147 19.10 -12.50 8.15
N LYS A 148 20.41 -12.56 7.95
CA LYS A 148 21.38 -12.12 8.96
C LYS A 148 21.39 -10.62 9.22
N ARG A 149 20.94 -9.83 8.23
CA ARG A 149 21.01 -8.36 8.27
C ARG A 149 19.66 -7.68 8.02
N TYR A 150 18.73 -8.35 7.34
CA TYR A 150 17.48 -7.77 6.88
C TYR A 150 16.28 -8.57 7.36
N ILE A 151 15.19 -7.86 7.61
CA ILE A 151 13.89 -8.47 7.88
C ILE A 151 13.02 -8.30 6.64
N PHE A 152 12.57 -9.40 6.08
CA PHE A 152 11.61 -9.45 4.98
C PHE A 152 10.53 -10.49 5.29
N GLU A 153 9.37 -10.37 4.67
CA GLU A 153 8.23 -11.24 4.95
C GLU A 153 8.31 -12.53 4.11
N PRO A 154 8.39 -13.71 4.75
CA PRO A 154 8.30 -14.96 4.01
C PRO A 154 6.85 -15.19 3.53
N MET A 155 6.70 -15.47 2.24
CA MET A 155 5.40 -15.68 1.59
C MET A 155 5.15 -17.14 1.19
N GLY A 156 6.04 -18.08 1.62
CA GLY A 156 5.96 -19.50 1.31
C GLY A 156 6.98 -19.93 0.26
N LYS A 157 6.67 -21.01 -0.44
CA LYS A 157 7.53 -21.59 -1.49
C LYS A 157 6.92 -21.40 -2.87
N SER A 158 7.76 -21.18 -3.87
CA SER A 158 7.37 -21.24 -5.28
C SER A 158 7.13 -22.67 -5.73
N ALA A 159 6.54 -22.86 -6.90
CA ALA A 159 6.31 -24.19 -7.50
C ALA A 159 7.61 -24.99 -7.64
N ASP A 160 8.72 -24.31 -7.89
CA ASP A 160 10.05 -24.89 -8.06
C ASP A 160 10.84 -25.01 -6.73
N GLY A 161 10.20 -24.73 -5.59
CA GLY A 161 10.76 -24.89 -4.25
C GLY A 161 11.56 -23.68 -3.73
N GLY A 162 11.71 -22.60 -4.50
CA GLY A 162 12.37 -21.35 -4.08
C GLY A 162 11.59 -20.64 -2.96
N ASN A 163 12.27 -19.80 -2.19
CA ASN A 163 11.66 -19.05 -1.09
C ASN A 163 11.04 -17.74 -1.63
N ILE A 164 9.73 -17.61 -1.56
CA ILE A 164 9.07 -16.35 -1.89
C ILE A 164 9.27 -15.39 -0.72
N ALA A 165 9.88 -14.24 -0.99
CA ALA A 165 10.16 -13.19 -0.03
C ALA A 165 9.57 -11.87 -0.49
N ARG A 166 8.91 -11.14 0.41
CA ARG A 166 8.38 -9.80 0.17
C ARG A 166 9.26 -8.75 0.84
N PHE A 167 9.84 -7.88 0.04
CA PHE A 167 10.53 -6.68 0.49
C PHE A 167 9.58 -5.48 0.36
N CYS A 168 9.57 -4.64 1.39
CA CYS A 168 8.71 -3.46 1.42
C CYS A 168 9.51 -2.20 1.74
N THR A 169 9.42 -1.19 0.90
CA THR A 169 9.80 0.17 1.26
C THR A 169 8.61 0.89 1.91
N SER A 170 8.86 1.96 2.62
CA SER A 170 7.84 2.77 3.27
C SER A 170 8.18 4.26 3.18
N TRP A 171 7.25 5.09 3.64
CA TRP A 171 7.46 6.52 3.77
C TRP A 171 8.70 6.90 4.60
N ALA A 172 9.16 6.02 5.49
CA ALA A 172 10.33 6.23 6.34
C ALA A 172 11.63 5.64 5.76
N THR A 173 11.55 4.81 4.71
CA THR A 173 12.72 4.18 4.10
C THR A 173 13.64 5.23 3.46
N THR A 174 14.92 5.14 3.74
CA THR A 174 15.95 6.04 3.19
C THR A 174 16.63 5.46 1.95
N GLU A 175 17.25 6.32 1.15
CA GLU A 175 18.08 5.87 0.01
C GLU A 175 19.31 5.07 0.47
N GLU A 176 19.88 5.44 1.61
CA GLU A 176 21.05 4.76 2.19
C GLU A 176 20.72 3.32 2.59
N GLU A 177 19.57 3.10 3.23
CA GLU A 177 19.10 1.75 3.58
C GLU A 177 18.88 0.88 2.34
N VAL A 178 18.28 1.45 1.30
CA VAL A 178 18.07 0.76 0.02
C VAL A 178 19.40 0.45 -0.65
N GLN A 179 20.34 1.40 -0.69
CA GLN A 179 21.65 1.19 -1.28
C GLN A 179 22.45 0.12 -0.53
N THR A 180 22.38 0.13 0.81
CA THR A 180 23.03 -0.91 1.64
C THR A 180 22.54 -2.31 1.30
N LEU A 181 21.21 -2.49 1.10
CA LEU A 181 20.67 -3.77 0.68
C LEU A 181 21.12 -4.13 -0.75
N ILE A 182 21.18 -3.16 -1.66
CA ILE A 182 21.64 -3.38 -3.03
C ILE A 182 23.11 -3.85 -3.06
N ASP A 183 23.95 -3.25 -2.22
CA ASP A 183 25.37 -3.59 -2.12
C ASP A 183 25.60 -4.99 -1.51
N ASP A 184 24.63 -5.51 -0.78
CA ASP A 184 24.68 -6.84 -0.15
C ASP A 184 24.02 -7.95 -1.02
N LEU A 185 23.43 -7.62 -2.17
CA LEU A 185 22.86 -8.60 -3.09
C LEU A 185 23.93 -9.27 -3.96
#